data_87c8e71bdee9aa595c8075525c3d5629
#
_entry.id   87c8e71bdee9aa595c8075525c3d5629
#
_cell.length_a   1.000
_cell.length_b   1.000
_cell.length_c   1.000
_cell.angle_alpha   90.00
_cell.angle_beta   90.00
_cell.angle_gamma   90.00
#
_symmetry.space_group_name_H-M   'P 1'
#
loop_
_entity.id
_entity.type
_entity.pdbx_description
1 polymer ?
#
loop_
_entity_poly.entity_id
_entity_poly.type
_entity_poly.pdbx_seq_one_letter_code
_entity_poly.pdbx_strand_id
1 'polypeptide(L)'
;MTQSPRGLLLAQQTLSLTSWNIQASQSRPVDRSELILDHILKGPKFPDINFLQEVASTARQSLLSNPRVRSSFLTTDAEDDTSFKGVPFATMTLLSSKRFGSPLLAEEEEEGEGEGKGGSKMVLDSVFRMELPSRYERDALCVNIAAPAVPGAVLRLLNVHLDSLDSQFRRALQMHILAGLLRELGCSGGIIAGDFNAILPDDHMLVDKHELVDAWVALHGSTTGPDGGATWGVGVELRDGLKPGRLDKVVMLGLQPDEIDVLQPGLIDAYMPWSDHCGLRCTFTV
;
A
#
# COMPACT_ATOMS: atom_id res chain seq x y z
N MET A 1 42.96 15.59 -23.24
CA MET A 1 41.73 16.15 -22.67
C MET A 1 40.65 15.05 -22.75
N THR A 2 40.52 14.29 -21.71
CA THR A 2 39.50 13.20 -21.62
C THR A 2 38.20 13.82 -21.13
N GLN A 3 37.20 13.84 -22.00
CA GLN A 3 35.83 14.20 -21.59
C GLN A 3 35.30 13.14 -20.63
N SER A 4 34.96 13.59 -19.41
CA SER A 4 34.23 12.80 -18.43
C SER A 4 32.84 12.44 -19.01
N PRO A 5 32.36 11.19 -18.92
CA PRO A 5 31.02 10.86 -19.38
C PRO A 5 30.02 11.63 -18.49
N ARG A 6 29.18 12.46 -19.11
CA ARG A 6 28.00 13.06 -18.46
C ARG A 6 27.09 11.90 -18.07
N GLY A 7 27.09 11.56 -16.79
CA GLY A 7 26.07 10.67 -16.25
C GLY A 7 24.69 11.25 -16.59
N LEU A 8 23.86 10.48 -17.30
CA LEU A 8 22.43 10.78 -17.39
C LEU A 8 21.90 10.80 -15.97
N LEU A 9 21.59 11.99 -15.47
CA LEU A 9 20.73 12.12 -14.29
C LEU A 9 19.36 11.59 -14.72
N LEU A 10 19.04 10.35 -14.33
CA LEU A 10 17.69 9.82 -14.44
C LEU A 10 16.79 10.80 -13.68
N ALA A 11 15.75 11.27 -14.36
CA ALA A 11 14.80 12.19 -13.74
C ALA A 11 14.14 11.46 -12.56
N GLN A 12 14.34 11.98 -11.36
CA GLN A 12 13.66 11.50 -10.16
C GLN A 12 12.14 11.52 -10.39
N GLN A 13 11.49 10.42 -10.09
CA GLN A 13 10.04 10.29 -10.25
C GLN A 13 9.37 10.27 -8.90
N THR A 14 8.41 11.17 -8.70
CA THR A 14 7.55 11.14 -7.52
C THR A 14 6.39 10.18 -7.76
N LEU A 15 6.14 9.32 -6.79
CA LEU A 15 5.02 8.40 -6.73
C LEU A 15 4.11 8.71 -5.55
N SER A 16 2.83 8.41 -5.71
CA SER A 16 1.83 8.48 -4.65
C SER A 16 1.28 7.09 -4.32
N LEU A 17 1.29 6.76 -3.03
CA LEU A 17 0.71 5.55 -2.48
C LEU A 17 -0.47 5.92 -1.58
N THR A 18 -1.60 5.24 -1.74
CA THR A 18 -2.69 5.26 -0.78
C THR A 18 -2.84 3.86 -0.18
N SER A 19 -2.90 3.76 1.15
CA SER A 19 -3.16 2.51 1.86
C SER A 19 -4.42 2.67 2.71
N TRP A 20 -5.34 1.69 2.64
CA TRP A 20 -6.60 1.74 3.39
C TRP A 20 -7.12 0.35 3.75
N ASN A 21 -7.32 0.09 5.05
CA ASN A 21 -8.14 -1.02 5.50
C ASN A 21 -9.62 -0.63 5.26
N ILE A 22 -10.25 -1.25 4.25
CA ILE A 22 -11.60 -0.89 3.80
C ILE A 22 -12.73 -1.55 4.60
N GLN A 23 -12.38 -2.40 5.59
CA GLN A 23 -13.34 -3.10 6.45
C GLN A 23 -14.48 -3.81 5.69
N ALA A 24 -14.20 -4.29 4.49
CA ALA A 24 -15.22 -4.93 3.65
C ALA A 24 -15.55 -6.37 4.09
N SER A 25 -14.95 -6.86 5.16
CA SER A 25 -15.35 -8.08 5.87
C SER A 25 -16.63 -7.92 6.70
N GLN A 26 -17.06 -6.67 6.93
CA GLN A 26 -18.25 -6.32 7.65
C GLN A 26 -19.48 -6.16 6.74
N SER A 27 -20.60 -5.70 7.28
CA SER A 27 -21.81 -5.42 6.50
C SER A 27 -21.54 -4.42 5.36
N ARG A 28 -22.26 -4.55 4.24
CA ARG A 28 -22.20 -3.66 3.08
C ARG A 28 -20.81 -3.58 2.41
N PRO A 29 -20.14 -4.70 2.13
CA PRO A 29 -18.77 -4.70 1.62
C PRO A 29 -18.60 -3.96 0.29
N VAL A 30 -19.59 -4.04 -0.60
CA VAL A 30 -19.58 -3.35 -1.90
C VAL A 30 -19.64 -1.83 -1.69
N ASP A 31 -20.61 -1.35 -0.89
CA ASP A 31 -20.73 0.10 -0.63
C ASP A 31 -19.45 0.68 -0.02
N ARG A 32 -18.85 -0.05 0.94
CA ARG A 32 -17.58 0.36 1.58
C ARG A 32 -16.48 0.51 0.54
N SER A 33 -16.26 -0.52 -0.27
CA SER A 33 -15.20 -0.51 -1.29
C SER A 33 -15.42 0.56 -2.36
N GLU A 34 -16.65 0.78 -2.81
CA GLU A 34 -16.97 1.78 -3.82
C GLU A 34 -16.86 3.21 -3.31
N LEU A 35 -17.34 3.50 -2.10
CA LEU A 35 -17.25 4.83 -1.50
C LEU A 35 -15.81 5.23 -1.19
N ILE A 36 -15.00 4.28 -0.68
CA ILE A 36 -13.56 4.50 -0.46
C ILE A 36 -12.84 4.71 -1.79
N LEU A 37 -13.08 3.87 -2.80
CA LEU A 37 -12.52 4.04 -4.14
C LEU A 37 -12.89 5.41 -4.72
N ASP A 38 -14.15 5.80 -4.62
CA ASP A 38 -14.63 7.11 -5.05
C ASP A 38 -13.89 8.26 -4.38
N HIS A 39 -13.68 8.15 -3.08
CA HIS A 39 -12.96 9.15 -2.30
C HIS A 39 -11.48 9.24 -2.73
N ILE A 40 -10.84 8.10 -2.89
CA ILE A 40 -9.43 8.02 -3.34
C ILE A 40 -9.29 8.68 -4.73
N LEU A 41 -10.18 8.36 -5.67
CA LEU A 41 -10.10 8.82 -7.05
C LEU A 41 -10.59 10.26 -7.28
N LYS A 42 -11.35 10.83 -6.36
CA LYS A 42 -11.80 12.24 -6.41
C LYS A 42 -10.79 13.23 -5.83
N GLY A 43 -9.76 12.73 -5.16
CA GLY A 43 -8.72 13.58 -4.57
C GLY A 43 -7.95 14.39 -5.63
N PRO A 44 -7.29 15.46 -5.22
CA PRO A 44 -6.57 16.36 -6.13
C PRO A 44 -5.38 15.67 -6.82
N LYS A 45 -4.85 14.61 -6.22
CA LYS A 45 -3.77 13.79 -6.77
C LYS A 45 -4.32 12.38 -7.04
N PHE A 46 -4.29 11.95 -8.31
CA PHE A 46 -4.65 10.57 -8.67
C PHE A 46 -3.58 9.62 -8.11
N PRO A 47 -3.96 8.57 -7.37
CA PRO A 47 -2.99 7.68 -6.75
C PRO A 47 -2.30 6.79 -7.78
N ASP A 48 -0.98 6.65 -7.66
CA ASP A 48 -0.22 5.73 -8.49
C ASP A 48 -0.33 4.29 -7.97
N ILE A 49 -0.36 4.12 -6.65
CA ILE A 49 -0.41 2.84 -5.95
C ILE A 49 -1.54 2.87 -4.93
N ASN A 50 -2.40 1.85 -4.92
CA ASN A 50 -3.42 1.67 -3.87
C ASN A 50 -3.26 0.30 -3.22
N PHE A 51 -3.06 0.29 -1.93
CA PHE A 51 -3.06 -0.89 -1.07
C PHE A 51 -4.35 -0.96 -0.30
N LEU A 52 -5.11 -2.03 -0.51
CA LEU A 52 -6.38 -2.27 0.17
C LEU A 52 -6.25 -3.48 1.09
N GLN A 53 -6.70 -3.37 2.31
CA GLN A 53 -6.76 -4.45 3.28
C GLN A 53 -8.23 -4.74 3.61
N GLU A 54 -8.51 -5.92 4.14
CA GLU A 54 -9.86 -6.44 4.43
C GLU A 54 -10.81 -6.45 3.22
N VAL A 55 -10.28 -6.76 2.05
CA VAL A 55 -11.08 -6.91 0.83
C VAL A 55 -11.78 -8.27 0.86
N ALA A 56 -13.10 -8.29 1.06
CA ALA A 56 -13.91 -9.52 0.93
C ALA A 56 -14.10 -9.90 -0.56
N SER A 57 -14.39 -11.17 -0.86
CA SER A 57 -14.60 -11.64 -2.24
C SER A 57 -15.61 -10.82 -3.02
N THR A 58 -16.71 -10.38 -2.39
CA THR A 58 -17.73 -9.53 -3.04
C THR A 58 -17.22 -8.12 -3.34
N ALA A 59 -16.42 -7.53 -2.44
CA ALA A 59 -15.77 -6.24 -2.66
C ALA A 59 -14.72 -6.35 -3.80
N ARG A 60 -13.91 -7.43 -3.82
CA ARG A 60 -13.01 -7.72 -4.94
C ARG A 60 -13.74 -7.75 -6.27
N GLN A 61 -14.84 -8.50 -6.38
CA GLN A 61 -15.64 -8.58 -7.61
C GLN A 61 -16.17 -7.20 -8.03
N SER A 62 -16.67 -6.40 -7.09
CA SER A 62 -17.12 -5.03 -7.35
C SER A 62 -15.99 -4.14 -7.87
N LEU A 63 -14.83 -4.15 -7.21
CA LEU A 63 -13.65 -3.39 -7.64
C LEU A 63 -13.19 -3.78 -9.04
N LEU A 64 -13.08 -5.08 -9.35
CA LEU A 64 -12.68 -5.58 -10.67
C LEU A 64 -13.71 -5.28 -11.77
N SER A 65 -15.00 -5.15 -11.41
CA SER A 65 -16.07 -4.79 -12.34
C SER A 65 -16.22 -3.28 -12.54
N ASN A 66 -15.62 -2.47 -11.67
CA ASN A 66 -15.75 -1.01 -11.71
C ASN A 66 -15.04 -0.44 -12.97
N PRO A 67 -15.76 0.31 -13.84
CA PRO A 67 -15.19 0.81 -15.09
C PRO A 67 -13.93 1.68 -14.91
N ARG A 68 -13.86 2.46 -13.82
CA ARG A 68 -12.69 3.30 -13.53
C ARG A 68 -11.47 2.48 -13.12
N VAL A 69 -11.67 1.41 -12.35
CA VAL A 69 -10.58 0.48 -12.02
C VAL A 69 -10.06 -0.17 -13.30
N ARG A 70 -10.96 -0.72 -14.12
CA ARG A 70 -10.60 -1.38 -15.38
C ARG A 70 -9.88 -0.49 -16.38
N SER A 71 -10.23 0.79 -16.43
CA SER A 71 -9.62 1.74 -17.38
C SER A 71 -8.34 2.39 -16.89
N SER A 72 -8.06 2.33 -15.58
CA SER A 72 -7.01 3.15 -14.99
C SER A 72 -5.97 2.38 -14.18
N PHE A 73 -6.21 1.10 -13.89
CA PHE A 73 -5.33 0.32 -13.03
C PHE A 73 -5.03 -1.08 -13.57
N LEU A 74 -3.81 -1.51 -13.35
CA LEU A 74 -3.43 -2.91 -13.29
C LEU A 74 -3.80 -3.40 -11.89
N THR A 75 -4.40 -4.58 -11.79
CA THR A 75 -4.92 -5.10 -10.52
C THR A 75 -4.31 -6.45 -10.21
N THR A 76 -3.93 -6.67 -8.97
CA THR A 76 -3.62 -8.02 -8.48
C THR A 76 -4.92 -8.83 -8.34
N ASP A 77 -4.80 -10.15 -8.29
CA ASP A 77 -5.92 -11.06 -8.02
C ASP A 77 -7.11 -10.94 -9.01
N ALA A 78 -6.86 -10.47 -10.23
CA ALA A 78 -7.90 -10.35 -11.25
C ALA A 78 -8.29 -11.71 -11.82
N GLU A 79 -7.32 -12.54 -12.17
CA GLU A 79 -7.49 -13.85 -12.77
C GLU A 79 -7.48 -14.97 -11.72
N ASP A 80 -6.58 -14.87 -10.74
CA ASP A 80 -6.47 -15.82 -9.62
C ASP A 80 -7.14 -15.26 -8.36
N ASP A 81 -8.15 -15.97 -7.86
CA ASP A 81 -8.88 -15.64 -6.64
C ASP A 81 -8.54 -16.56 -5.46
N THR A 82 -7.48 -17.36 -5.59
CA THR A 82 -7.09 -18.36 -4.58
C THR A 82 -6.91 -17.75 -3.19
N SER A 83 -6.32 -16.57 -3.12
CA SER A 83 -6.09 -15.83 -1.86
C SER A 83 -7.37 -15.33 -1.17
N PHE A 84 -8.51 -15.41 -1.86
CA PHE A 84 -9.83 -15.04 -1.33
C PHE A 84 -10.68 -16.25 -0.98
N LYS A 85 -10.18 -17.47 -1.20
CA LYS A 85 -10.92 -18.71 -0.93
C LYS A 85 -10.70 -19.17 0.51
N GLY A 86 -11.78 -19.44 1.21
CA GLY A 86 -11.72 -19.97 2.59
C GLY A 86 -11.38 -18.93 3.66
N VAL A 87 -11.09 -17.70 3.28
CA VAL A 87 -10.79 -16.59 4.20
C VAL A 87 -11.88 -15.52 4.15
N PRO A 88 -12.11 -14.77 5.24
CA PRO A 88 -13.12 -13.72 5.26
C PRO A 88 -12.73 -12.52 4.35
N PHE A 89 -11.46 -12.28 4.16
CA PHE A 89 -10.87 -11.19 3.36
C PHE A 89 -9.39 -11.41 3.06
N ALA A 90 -8.89 -10.71 2.07
CA ALA A 90 -7.47 -10.65 1.71
C ALA A 90 -7.03 -9.20 1.42
N THR A 91 -5.76 -9.03 1.08
CA THR A 91 -5.22 -7.77 0.56
C THR A 91 -5.36 -7.71 -0.96
N MET A 92 -5.47 -6.50 -1.53
CA MET A 92 -5.50 -6.26 -2.97
C MET A 92 -4.69 -5.01 -3.31
N THR A 93 -4.00 -5.02 -4.44
CA THR A 93 -3.20 -3.88 -4.91
C THR A 93 -3.68 -3.40 -6.27
N LEU A 94 -3.84 -2.07 -6.43
CA LEU A 94 -4.15 -1.42 -7.70
C LEU A 94 -2.98 -0.51 -8.07
N LEU A 95 -2.48 -0.62 -9.30
CA LEU A 95 -1.35 0.16 -9.82
C LEU A 95 -1.80 0.96 -11.04
N SER A 96 -1.58 2.26 -11.05
CA SER A 96 -1.97 3.13 -12.16
C SER A 96 -1.35 2.68 -13.48
N SER A 97 -2.18 2.36 -14.47
CA SER A 97 -1.73 1.98 -15.83
C SER A 97 -1.01 3.11 -16.57
N LYS A 98 -1.12 4.36 -16.07
CA LYS A 98 -0.36 5.51 -16.58
C LYS A 98 1.08 5.50 -16.09
N ARG A 99 1.35 4.92 -14.92
CA ARG A 99 2.68 4.92 -14.27
C ARG A 99 3.38 3.59 -14.39
N PHE A 100 2.63 2.50 -14.45
CA PHE A 100 3.14 1.14 -14.48
C PHE A 100 2.75 0.43 -15.77
N GLY A 101 3.67 -0.37 -16.31
CA GLY A 101 3.46 -1.23 -17.45
C GLY A 101 3.86 -2.67 -17.13
N SER A 102 3.15 -3.63 -17.71
CA SER A 102 3.55 -5.04 -17.70
C SER A 102 4.46 -5.32 -18.89
N PRO A 103 5.53 -6.11 -18.74
CA PRO A 103 6.36 -6.53 -19.89
C PRO A 103 5.52 -7.22 -20.97
N LEU A 104 4.47 -7.95 -20.59
CA LEU A 104 3.56 -8.65 -21.50
C LEU A 104 2.71 -7.70 -22.37
N LEU A 105 2.50 -6.45 -21.93
CA LEU A 105 1.75 -5.43 -22.69
C LEU A 105 2.67 -4.54 -23.52
N ALA A 106 3.98 -4.52 -23.28
CA ALA A 106 4.95 -3.71 -24.02
C ALA A 106 5.14 -4.22 -25.45
N GLU A 107 4.97 -5.54 -25.67
CA GLU A 107 5.11 -6.14 -27.01
C GLU A 107 3.97 -5.72 -27.97
N GLU A 108 2.80 -5.31 -27.44
CA GLU A 108 1.65 -4.84 -28.22
C GLU A 108 1.72 -3.33 -28.58
N GLU A 109 2.46 -2.53 -27.80
CA GLU A 109 2.57 -1.08 -27.99
C GLU A 109 3.63 -0.69 -29.05
N GLU A 110 4.60 -1.56 -29.41
CA GLU A 110 5.64 -1.26 -30.40
C GLU A 110 5.15 -1.26 -31.87
N GLU A 111 3.94 -1.78 -32.15
CA GLU A 111 3.36 -1.73 -33.52
C GLU A 111 2.53 -0.46 -33.81
N GLY A 112 2.37 0.44 -32.85
CA GLY A 112 1.65 1.71 -32.99
C GLY A 112 2.59 2.93 -32.94
N GLU A 113 3.15 3.35 -34.08
CA GLU A 113 3.91 4.59 -34.20
C GLU A 113 3.05 5.82 -33.79
N GLY A 114 3.35 6.35 -32.60
CA GLY A 114 2.82 7.62 -32.14
C GLY A 114 3.82 8.25 -31.17
N GLU A 115 4.64 9.22 -31.63
CA GLU A 115 5.49 10.07 -30.80
C GLU A 115 4.65 10.85 -29.77
N GLY A 116 4.22 10.18 -28.71
CA GLY A 116 3.64 10.82 -27.54
C GLY A 116 4.72 10.98 -26.46
N LYS A 117 4.99 12.20 -26.02
CA LYS A 117 5.83 12.57 -24.86
C LYS A 117 5.22 12.05 -23.54
N GLY A 118 5.03 10.76 -23.40
CA GLY A 118 4.72 10.09 -22.14
C GLY A 118 6.05 9.67 -21.49
N GLY A 119 6.30 10.09 -20.24
CA GLY A 119 7.45 9.59 -19.49
C GLY A 119 7.43 8.07 -19.45
N SER A 120 8.60 7.42 -19.50
CA SER A 120 8.73 5.96 -19.47
C SER A 120 7.99 5.40 -18.26
N LYS A 121 7.08 4.45 -18.50
CA LYS A 121 6.38 3.72 -17.43
C LYS A 121 7.36 2.86 -16.64
N MET A 122 7.13 2.70 -15.36
CA MET A 122 7.86 1.74 -14.54
C MET A 122 7.40 0.33 -14.87
N VAL A 123 8.34 -0.57 -15.07
CA VAL A 123 8.07 -1.95 -15.48
C VAL A 123 7.81 -2.83 -14.27
N LEU A 124 6.68 -3.53 -14.27
CA LEU A 124 6.41 -4.59 -13.31
C LEU A 124 7.34 -5.77 -13.60
N ASP A 125 8.05 -6.23 -12.58
CA ASP A 125 8.90 -7.41 -12.66
C ASP A 125 8.14 -8.68 -12.26
N SER A 126 7.55 -8.68 -11.07
CA SER A 126 6.81 -9.83 -10.55
C SER A 126 5.79 -9.44 -9.49
N VAL A 127 4.79 -10.30 -9.31
CA VAL A 127 3.79 -10.23 -8.24
C VAL A 127 3.71 -11.59 -7.56
N PHE A 128 3.79 -11.62 -6.24
CA PHE A 128 3.66 -12.86 -5.46
C PHE A 128 3.11 -12.58 -4.06
N ARG A 129 2.71 -13.64 -3.37
CA ARG A 129 2.32 -13.58 -1.97
C ARG A 129 3.30 -14.37 -1.10
N MET A 130 3.72 -13.76 0.00
CA MET A 130 4.56 -14.39 1.02
C MET A 130 3.69 -14.69 2.23
N GLU A 131 3.48 -15.97 2.53
CA GLU A 131 2.80 -16.39 3.76
C GLU A 131 3.57 -15.91 4.99
N LEU A 132 2.85 -15.36 5.95
CA LEU A 132 3.41 -14.88 7.21
C LEU A 132 3.00 -15.83 8.36
N PRO A 133 3.86 -16.02 9.37
CA PRO A 133 3.47 -16.72 10.60
C PRO A 133 2.30 -16.00 11.26
N SER A 134 1.09 -16.57 11.17
CA SER A 134 -0.16 -15.87 11.53
C SER A 134 -1.16 -16.79 12.23
N ARG A 135 -2.04 -16.19 13.05
CA ARG A 135 -3.28 -16.82 13.54
C ARG A 135 -4.45 -16.62 12.59
N TYR A 136 -4.32 -15.67 11.66
CA TYR A 136 -5.40 -15.13 10.85
C TYR A 136 -5.12 -15.30 9.35
N GLU A 137 -4.22 -16.23 9.00
CA GLU A 137 -3.87 -16.54 7.59
C GLU A 137 -3.40 -15.29 6.83
N ARG A 138 -2.52 -14.49 7.49
CA ARG A 138 -1.97 -13.27 6.90
C ARG A 138 -0.84 -13.60 5.94
N ASP A 139 -0.79 -12.80 4.88
CA ASP A 139 0.32 -12.77 3.92
C ASP A 139 0.80 -11.34 3.68
N ALA A 140 1.90 -11.21 2.96
CA ALA A 140 2.33 -9.98 2.32
C ALA A 140 2.09 -10.11 0.82
N LEU A 141 1.28 -9.23 0.24
CA LEU A 141 1.13 -9.12 -1.21
C LEU A 141 2.28 -8.27 -1.74
N CYS A 142 3.19 -8.90 -2.47
CA CYS A 142 4.44 -8.34 -2.93
C CYS A 142 4.33 -7.97 -4.41
N VAL A 143 4.71 -6.74 -4.75
CA VAL A 143 4.87 -6.29 -6.13
C VAL A 143 6.30 -5.79 -6.30
N ASN A 144 7.04 -6.39 -7.20
CA ASN A 144 8.36 -5.92 -7.62
C ASN A 144 8.23 -5.05 -8.86
N ILE A 145 8.86 -3.89 -8.84
CA ILE A 145 9.01 -3.01 -10.00
C ILE A 145 10.50 -2.83 -10.29
N ALA A 146 10.88 -2.76 -11.56
CA ALA A 146 12.25 -2.49 -11.93
C ALA A 146 12.70 -1.17 -11.31
N ALA A 147 13.81 -1.19 -10.55
CA ALA A 147 14.29 -0.03 -9.84
C ALA A 147 14.84 1.02 -10.82
N PRO A 148 14.29 2.25 -10.89
CA PRO A 148 14.72 3.24 -11.87
C PRO A 148 16.19 3.63 -11.74
N ALA A 149 16.69 3.69 -10.50
CA ALA A 149 18.05 4.15 -10.19
C ALA A 149 19.11 3.05 -10.20
N VAL A 150 18.71 1.76 -10.15
CA VAL A 150 19.66 0.63 -9.99
C VAL A 150 19.34 -0.45 -11.04
N PRO A 151 20.02 -0.46 -12.19
CA PRO A 151 19.79 -1.46 -13.23
C PRO A 151 19.95 -2.89 -12.72
N GLY A 152 18.96 -3.73 -13.03
CA GLY A 152 18.93 -5.14 -12.61
C GLY A 152 18.47 -5.37 -11.17
N ALA A 153 18.12 -4.32 -10.43
CA ALA A 153 17.49 -4.43 -9.12
C ALA A 153 15.99 -4.12 -9.19
N VAL A 154 15.26 -4.51 -8.15
CA VAL A 154 13.84 -4.21 -7.98
C VAL A 154 13.62 -3.28 -6.79
N LEU A 155 12.60 -2.45 -6.88
CA LEU A 155 11.97 -1.78 -5.76
C LEU A 155 10.75 -2.62 -5.36
N ARG A 156 10.64 -2.99 -4.09
CA ARG A 156 9.59 -3.91 -3.60
C ARG A 156 8.50 -3.17 -2.86
N LEU A 157 7.27 -3.41 -3.27
CA LEU A 157 6.07 -2.87 -2.65
C LEU A 157 5.35 -3.99 -1.91
N LEU A 158 5.16 -3.85 -0.59
CA LEU A 158 4.57 -4.85 0.29
C LEU A 158 3.27 -4.30 0.88
N ASN A 159 2.12 -4.82 0.42
CA ASN A 159 0.82 -4.55 1.00
C ASN A 159 0.55 -5.59 2.09
N VAL A 160 0.34 -5.14 3.31
CA VAL A 160 0.24 -6.02 4.49
C VAL A 160 -0.99 -5.74 5.34
N HIS A 161 -1.48 -6.80 6.01
CA HIS A 161 -2.40 -6.71 7.13
C HIS A 161 -1.88 -7.65 8.21
N LEU A 162 -1.17 -7.12 9.22
CA LEU A 162 -0.52 -7.93 10.24
C LEU A 162 -1.53 -8.50 11.24
N ASP A 163 -1.07 -9.42 12.08
CA ASP A 163 -1.91 -10.07 13.09
C ASP A 163 -2.50 -9.07 14.08
N SER A 164 -3.81 -9.16 14.28
CA SER A 164 -4.56 -8.31 15.20
C SER A 164 -4.52 -8.79 16.65
N LEU A 165 -5.09 -8.00 17.55
CA LEU A 165 -5.31 -8.31 18.98
C LEU A 165 -4.00 -8.66 19.74
N ASP A 166 -4.02 -9.68 20.58
CA ASP A 166 -2.94 -10.13 21.46
C ASP A 166 -1.80 -10.88 20.75
N SER A 167 -1.49 -10.50 19.52
CA SER A 167 -0.53 -11.18 18.67
C SER A 167 0.84 -10.46 18.54
N GLN A 168 1.26 -9.71 19.55
CA GLN A 168 2.52 -8.91 19.53
C GLN A 168 3.75 -9.71 19.05
N PHE A 169 3.94 -10.93 19.57
CA PHE A 169 5.06 -11.76 19.15
C PHE A 169 5.03 -12.11 17.65
N ARG A 170 3.81 -12.36 17.11
CA ARG A 170 3.67 -12.63 15.68
C ARG A 170 3.92 -11.38 14.85
N ARG A 171 3.40 -10.21 15.25
CA ARG A 171 3.72 -8.94 14.55
C ARG A 171 5.21 -8.67 14.51
N ALA A 172 5.93 -8.95 15.61
CA ALA A 172 7.38 -8.81 15.63
C ALA A 172 8.07 -9.77 14.64
N LEU A 173 7.62 -11.04 14.55
CA LEU A 173 8.15 -12.01 13.59
C LEU A 173 7.77 -11.65 12.15
N GLN A 174 6.53 -11.21 11.91
CA GLN A 174 6.07 -10.74 10.62
C GLN A 174 6.91 -9.55 10.14
N MET A 175 7.15 -8.55 11.00
CA MET A 175 8.01 -7.40 10.68
C MET A 175 9.46 -7.81 10.39
N HIS A 176 9.99 -8.79 11.10
CA HIS A 176 11.33 -9.33 10.82
C HIS A 176 11.42 -9.92 9.42
N ILE A 177 10.43 -10.71 9.00
CA ILE A 177 10.36 -11.30 7.66
C ILE A 177 10.22 -10.19 6.60
N LEU A 178 9.31 -9.24 6.79
CA LEU A 178 9.07 -8.14 5.86
C LEU A 178 10.30 -7.25 5.66
N ALA A 179 11.00 -6.92 6.75
CA ALA A 179 12.26 -6.18 6.69
C ALA A 179 13.36 -6.98 5.98
N GLY A 180 13.36 -8.31 6.14
CA GLY A 180 14.23 -9.23 5.40
C GLY A 180 13.96 -9.19 3.90
N LEU A 181 12.71 -9.26 3.49
CA LEU A 181 12.29 -9.17 2.08
C LEU A 181 12.80 -7.90 1.39
N LEU A 182 12.78 -6.75 2.08
CA LEU A 182 13.32 -5.50 1.53
C LEU A 182 14.86 -5.50 1.39
N ARG A 183 15.55 -6.42 2.05
CA ARG A 183 17.02 -6.55 2.06
C ARG A 183 17.54 -7.74 1.26
N GLU A 184 16.66 -8.45 0.56
CA GLU A 184 17.06 -9.55 -0.31
C GLU A 184 18.00 -9.09 -1.42
N LEU A 185 18.86 -10.00 -1.84
CA LEU A 185 19.77 -9.73 -2.96
C LEU A 185 18.96 -9.38 -4.22
N GLY A 186 19.36 -8.29 -4.88
CA GLY A 186 18.63 -7.75 -6.04
C GLY A 186 17.47 -6.82 -5.68
N CYS A 187 17.17 -6.60 -4.40
CA CYS A 187 16.23 -5.59 -3.95
C CYS A 187 16.98 -4.31 -3.55
N SER A 188 16.62 -3.17 -4.14
CA SER A 188 17.24 -1.87 -3.85
C SER A 188 16.58 -1.13 -2.68
N GLY A 189 15.55 -1.73 -2.07
CA GLY A 189 14.72 -1.17 -1.03
C GLY A 189 13.24 -1.26 -1.39
N GLY A 190 12.40 -0.49 -0.70
CA GLY A 190 10.96 -0.52 -0.99
C GLY A 190 10.10 0.01 0.14
N ILE A 191 8.83 -0.38 0.08
CA ILE A 191 7.78 0.09 0.98
C ILE A 191 7.04 -1.10 1.58
N ILE A 192 6.76 -1.02 2.88
CA ILE A 192 5.78 -1.85 3.58
C ILE A 192 4.66 -0.90 4.00
N ALA A 193 3.44 -1.10 3.52
CA ALA A 193 2.31 -0.28 3.95
C ALA A 193 1.05 -1.13 4.15
N GLY A 194 0.18 -0.68 5.04
CA GLY A 194 -1.04 -1.37 5.38
C GLY A 194 -1.42 -1.24 6.84
N ASP A 195 -2.27 -2.14 7.27
CA ASP A 195 -2.68 -2.26 8.67
C ASP A 195 -1.65 -3.12 9.44
N PHE A 196 -0.82 -2.44 10.23
CA PHE A 196 0.19 -3.08 11.07
C PHE A 196 -0.39 -3.61 12.38
N ASN A 197 -1.66 -3.30 12.68
CA ASN A 197 -2.26 -3.62 13.96
C ASN A 197 -1.37 -3.22 15.16
N ALA A 198 -0.72 -2.04 15.05
CA ALA A 198 0.25 -1.55 16.03
C ALA A 198 -0.48 -1.04 17.28
N ILE A 199 -0.95 -1.97 18.12
CA ILE A 199 -1.80 -1.71 19.28
C ILE A 199 -0.98 -1.35 20.51
N LEU A 200 0.18 -2.00 20.67
CA LEU A 200 1.03 -1.85 21.85
C LEU A 200 2.21 -0.89 21.57
N PRO A 201 2.76 -0.25 22.60
CA PRO A 201 3.93 0.60 22.42
C PRO A 201 5.11 -0.12 21.73
N ASP A 202 5.34 -1.38 22.05
CA ASP A 202 6.41 -2.17 21.42
C ASP A 202 6.17 -2.43 19.93
N ASP A 203 4.92 -2.46 19.46
CA ASP A 203 4.61 -2.59 18.04
C ASP A 203 5.10 -1.37 17.25
N HIS A 204 5.02 -0.18 17.85
CA HIS A 204 5.52 1.05 17.25
C HIS A 204 7.05 1.07 17.14
N MET A 205 7.75 0.37 18.03
CA MET A 205 9.21 0.27 18.03
C MET A 205 9.75 -0.71 16.99
N LEU A 206 8.89 -1.55 16.38
CA LEU A 206 9.33 -2.55 15.40
C LEU A 206 9.95 -1.91 14.15
N VAL A 207 9.49 -0.73 13.75
CA VAL A 207 10.04 0.00 12.60
C VAL A 207 11.50 0.38 12.86
N ASP A 208 11.77 1.01 13.99
CA ASP A 208 13.13 1.44 14.39
C ASP A 208 14.05 0.23 14.63
N LYS A 209 13.54 -0.84 15.25
CA LYS A 209 14.30 -2.08 15.49
C LYS A 209 14.81 -2.73 14.19
N HIS A 210 14.11 -2.47 13.09
CA HIS A 210 14.49 -2.95 11.76
C HIS A 210 15.15 -1.87 10.90
N GLU A 211 15.55 -0.74 11.47
CA GLU A 211 16.24 0.36 10.76
C GLU A 211 15.47 0.79 9.51
N LEU A 212 14.15 0.87 9.62
CA LEU A 212 13.24 1.33 8.58
C LEU A 212 12.76 2.75 8.90
N VAL A 213 12.29 3.47 7.90
CA VAL A 213 11.75 4.82 8.04
C VAL A 213 10.23 4.74 8.13
N ASP A 214 9.65 5.15 9.27
CA ASP A 214 8.20 5.39 9.39
C ASP A 214 7.89 6.75 8.79
N ALA A 215 7.12 6.79 7.70
CA ALA A 215 6.87 8.02 6.94
C ALA A 215 6.19 9.12 7.79
N TRP A 216 5.25 8.71 8.67
CA TRP A 216 4.61 9.68 9.59
C TRP A 216 5.61 10.28 10.56
N VAL A 217 6.41 9.44 11.19
CA VAL A 217 7.41 9.90 12.18
C VAL A 217 8.48 10.75 11.52
N ALA A 218 8.92 10.40 10.32
CA ALA A 218 9.93 11.17 9.58
C ALA A 218 9.46 12.59 9.25
N LEU A 219 8.18 12.77 8.92
CA LEU A 219 7.63 14.07 8.50
C LEU A 219 7.03 14.88 9.65
N HIS A 220 6.44 14.24 10.66
CA HIS A 220 5.71 14.89 11.74
C HIS A 220 6.39 14.76 13.11
N GLY A 221 7.45 13.95 13.23
CA GLY A 221 8.17 13.73 14.47
C GLY A 221 7.43 12.78 15.41
N SER A 222 6.98 13.25 16.58
CA SER A 222 6.36 12.41 17.60
C SER A 222 4.96 11.90 17.18
N THR A 223 4.66 10.67 17.58
CA THR A 223 3.30 10.08 17.46
C THR A 223 2.44 10.30 18.71
N THR A 224 2.88 11.13 19.64
CA THR A 224 2.18 11.44 20.89
C THR A 224 1.39 12.74 20.76
N GLY A 225 0.16 12.75 21.29
CA GLY A 225 -0.73 13.92 21.27
C GLY A 225 -1.94 13.76 20.34
N PRO A 226 -2.82 14.78 20.30
CA PRO A 226 -4.06 14.74 19.51
C PRO A 226 -3.81 14.64 18.00
N ASP A 227 -2.64 15.09 17.53
CA ASP A 227 -2.23 15.05 16.12
C ASP A 227 -1.31 13.86 15.81
N GLY A 228 -1.32 12.81 16.64
CA GLY A 228 -0.43 11.65 16.55
C GLY A 228 -0.65 10.72 15.34
N GLY A 229 -1.42 11.14 14.33
CA GLY A 229 -1.65 10.37 13.11
C GLY A 229 -2.52 9.14 13.34
N ALA A 230 -3.49 9.20 14.26
CA ALA A 230 -4.41 8.10 14.50
C ALA A 230 -5.14 7.72 13.21
N THR A 231 -5.15 6.42 12.91
CA THR A 231 -5.74 5.86 11.69
C THR A 231 -6.90 4.92 11.98
N TRP A 232 -7.08 4.48 13.21
CA TRP A 232 -8.18 3.61 13.64
C TRP A 232 -9.01 4.27 14.74
N GLY A 233 -10.32 4.07 14.68
CA GLY A 233 -11.24 4.52 15.71
C GLY A 233 -11.52 6.02 15.71
N VAL A 234 -11.07 6.75 14.68
CA VAL A 234 -11.28 8.20 14.55
C VAL A 234 -12.69 8.49 14.09
N GLY A 235 -13.43 9.30 14.86
CA GLY A 235 -14.79 9.69 14.51
C GLY A 235 -15.85 8.59 14.67
N VAL A 236 -15.49 7.45 15.30
CA VAL A 236 -16.41 6.36 15.61
C VAL A 236 -16.58 6.19 17.12
N GLU A 237 -17.72 5.67 17.53
CA GLU A 237 -17.95 5.30 18.93
C GLU A 237 -17.16 4.03 19.26
N LEU A 238 -16.20 4.14 20.15
CA LEU A 238 -15.40 3.03 20.62
C LEU A 238 -15.97 2.47 21.93
N ARG A 239 -15.74 1.17 22.16
CA ARG A 239 -16.08 0.53 23.45
C ARG A 239 -15.31 1.19 24.58
N ASP A 240 -15.87 1.16 25.78
CA ASP A 240 -15.27 1.73 26.99
C ASP A 240 -13.80 1.34 27.15
N GLY A 241 -12.97 2.35 27.36
CA GLY A 241 -11.52 2.20 27.57
C GLY A 241 -10.67 2.15 26.29
N LEU A 242 -11.27 1.99 25.11
CA LEU A 242 -10.53 2.10 23.85
C LEU A 242 -10.38 3.56 23.41
N LYS A 243 -9.27 3.84 22.74
CA LYS A 243 -8.95 5.17 22.19
C LYS A 243 -8.51 5.02 20.75
N PRO A 244 -8.70 6.05 19.92
CA PRO A 244 -8.10 6.06 18.59
C PRO A 244 -6.60 5.78 18.63
N GLY A 245 -6.10 5.02 17.64
CA GLY A 245 -4.71 4.62 17.57
C GLY A 245 -4.16 4.68 16.14
N ARG A 246 -2.83 4.76 16.04
CA ARG A 246 -2.13 4.71 14.75
C ARG A 246 -1.75 3.27 14.40
N LEU A 247 -2.71 2.52 13.86
CA LEU A 247 -2.57 1.11 13.50
C LEU A 247 -1.96 0.94 12.10
N ASP A 248 -2.31 1.83 11.18
CA ASP A 248 -1.84 1.80 9.81
C ASP A 248 -0.54 2.58 9.67
N LYS A 249 0.35 2.12 8.79
CA LYS A 249 1.65 2.73 8.56
C LYS A 249 2.07 2.68 7.09
N VAL A 250 2.95 3.60 6.72
CA VAL A 250 3.79 3.54 5.53
C VAL A 250 5.24 3.55 6.01
N VAL A 251 5.97 2.49 5.70
CA VAL A 251 7.34 2.25 6.18
C VAL A 251 8.24 1.99 4.99
N MET A 252 9.45 2.54 5.00
CA MET A 252 10.33 2.58 3.84
C MET A 252 11.75 2.09 4.16
N LEU A 253 12.41 1.48 3.18
CA LEU A 253 13.84 1.21 3.13
C LEU A 253 14.44 1.80 1.86
N GLY A 254 15.49 2.59 1.98
CA GLY A 254 16.18 3.20 0.83
C GLY A 254 15.40 4.33 0.15
N LEU A 255 14.25 4.72 0.68
CA LEU A 255 13.40 5.80 0.20
C LEU A 255 13.14 6.81 1.32
N GLN A 256 12.73 8.02 0.92
CA GLN A 256 12.31 9.07 1.85
C GLN A 256 10.90 9.55 1.48
N PRO A 257 10.02 9.75 2.46
CA PRO A 257 8.71 10.32 2.22
C PRO A 257 8.82 11.83 1.96
N ASP A 258 8.02 12.33 1.01
CA ASP A 258 7.91 13.76 0.71
C ASP A 258 6.70 14.38 1.44
N GLU A 259 5.59 13.64 1.52
CA GLU A 259 4.33 14.09 2.13
C GLU A 259 3.53 12.87 2.63
N ILE A 260 2.82 13.01 3.74
CA ILE A 260 1.88 11.99 4.22
C ILE A 260 0.65 12.65 4.86
N ASP A 261 -0.54 12.16 4.48
CA ASP A 261 -1.83 12.64 4.98
C ASP A 261 -2.69 11.49 5.48
N VAL A 262 -3.52 11.77 6.49
CA VAL A 262 -4.60 10.88 6.95
C VAL A 262 -5.90 11.24 6.23
N LEU A 263 -6.46 10.29 5.49
CA LEU A 263 -7.73 10.42 4.77
C LEU A 263 -8.88 9.92 5.65
N GLN A 264 -9.76 10.82 6.06
CA GLN A 264 -10.89 10.48 6.91
C GLN A 264 -11.98 9.74 6.14
N PRO A 265 -12.58 8.66 6.67
CA PRO A 265 -13.73 8.02 6.06
C PRO A 265 -14.95 8.93 6.16
N GLY A 266 -15.85 8.84 5.17
CA GLY A 266 -17.19 9.38 5.26
C GLY A 266 -18.17 8.35 5.83
N LEU A 267 -19.47 8.62 5.68
CA LEU A 267 -20.55 7.76 6.17
C LEU A 267 -21.31 7.12 5.01
N ILE A 268 -21.70 5.85 5.16
CA ILE A 268 -22.63 5.15 4.27
C ILE A 268 -24.07 5.65 4.51
N ASP A 269 -24.40 5.81 5.80
CA ASP A 269 -25.64 6.36 6.31
C ASP A 269 -25.37 7.19 7.57
N ALA A 270 -26.40 7.61 8.30
CA ALA A 270 -26.26 8.53 9.44
C ALA A 270 -25.27 8.04 10.54
N TYR A 271 -24.98 6.76 10.61
CA TYR A 271 -24.22 6.17 11.72
C TYR A 271 -23.11 5.21 11.31
N MET A 272 -23.08 4.79 10.06
CA MET A 272 -22.14 3.76 9.59
C MET A 272 -21.01 4.39 8.77
N PRO A 273 -19.78 4.44 9.29
CA PRO A 273 -18.63 4.88 8.50
C PRO A 273 -18.28 3.87 7.40
N TRP A 274 -17.59 4.34 6.36
CA TRP A 274 -17.08 3.46 5.29
C TRP A 274 -16.11 2.41 5.85
N SER A 275 -15.31 2.80 6.83
CA SER A 275 -14.38 1.97 7.57
C SER A 275 -14.19 2.56 8.97
N ASP A 276 -13.81 1.74 9.94
CA ASP A 276 -13.30 2.18 11.24
C ASP A 276 -11.81 2.60 11.16
N HIS A 277 -11.19 2.43 9.98
CA HIS A 277 -9.87 2.96 9.66
C HIS A 277 -9.96 4.18 8.74
N CYS A 278 -9.02 5.09 8.94
CA CYS A 278 -8.65 6.14 7.97
C CYS A 278 -7.68 5.58 6.95
N GLY A 279 -7.66 6.16 5.74
CA GLY A 279 -6.61 5.89 4.78
C GLY A 279 -5.35 6.71 5.07
N LEU A 280 -4.21 6.24 4.59
CA LEU A 280 -2.96 6.99 4.51
C LEU A 280 -2.64 7.28 3.05
N ARG A 281 -2.32 8.53 2.74
CA ARG A 281 -1.75 8.90 1.43
C ARG A 281 -0.34 9.42 1.65
N CYS A 282 0.61 8.80 0.97
CA CYS A 282 2.04 9.17 1.07
C CYS A 282 2.60 9.41 -0.33
N THR A 283 3.40 10.45 -0.50
CA THR A 283 4.22 10.67 -1.69
C THR A 283 5.69 10.46 -1.35
N PHE A 284 6.44 9.95 -2.31
CA PHE A 284 7.86 9.64 -2.17
C PHE A 284 8.55 9.67 -3.54
N THR A 285 9.85 9.87 -3.54
CA THR A 285 10.67 9.95 -4.76
C THR A 285 11.50 8.66 -4.94
N VAL A 286 11.54 8.14 -6.19
CA VAL A 286 12.28 6.96 -6.63
C VAL A 286 13.32 7.31 -7.67
#